data_c4037d8319223f353873ba4d67ac1fa3
#
_entry.id   c4037d8319223f353873ba4d67ac1fa3
#
_cell.length_a   1.000
_cell.length_b   1.000
_cell.length_c   1.000
_cell.angle_alpha   90.00
_cell.angle_beta   90.00
_cell.angle_gamma   90.00
#
_symmetry.space_group_name_H-M   'P 1'
#
loop_
_entity.id
_entity.type
_entity.pdbx_description
1 polymer ?
#
loop_
_entity_poly.entity_id
_entity_poly.type
_entity_poly.pdbx_seq_one_letter_code
_entity_poly.pdbx_strand_id
1 'polypeptide(L)'
;MTEFEDKLAQVARRARDYASSLDTEEATKNALVMPFISQVLGYDVFDPQEVVPEFVADLGLKKGEKIDYAIMREGKVNILVEAKKVGSELSLAHASQLVRYFHTSE
;
A
#
# COMPACT_ATOMS: atom_id res chain seq x y z
N MET A 1 -17.28 15.85 -11.97
CA MET A 1 -16.08 15.29 -11.31
C MET A 1 -15.30 14.45 -12.30
N THR A 2 -13.99 14.35 -12.08
CA THR A 2 -13.15 13.51 -12.91
C THR A 2 -13.32 12.04 -12.56
N GLU A 3 -12.91 11.18 -13.46
CA GLU A 3 -12.92 9.73 -13.21
C GLU A 3 -12.11 9.38 -11.96
N PHE A 4 -10.95 10.03 -11.78
CA PHE A 4 -10.11 9.83 -10.60
C PHE A 4 -10.87 10.19 -9.32
N GLU A 5 -11.52 11.34 -9.30
CA GLU A 5 -12.28 11.80 -8.14
C GLU A 5 -13.44 10.86 -7.81
N ASP A 6 -14.12 10.35 -8.83
CA ASP A 6 -15.23 9.41 -8.66
C ASP A 6 -14.75 8.10 -8.05
N LYS A 7 -13.63 7.57 -8.54
CA LYS A 7 -13.05 6.33 -8.04
C LYS A 7 -12.54 6.50 -6.61
N LEU A 8 -11.91 7.63 -6.32
CA LEU A 8 -11.45 7.92 -4.97
C LEU A 8 -12.63 8.02 -4.00
N ALA A 9 -13.72 8.65 -4.44
CA ALA A 9 -14.93 8.78 -3.62
C ALA A 9 -15.54 7.40 -3.32
N GLN A 10 -15.51 6.47 -4.28
CA GLN A 10 -16.01 5.11 -4.06
C GLN A 10 -15.19 4.38 -3.00
N VAL A 11 -13.87 4.47 -3.03
CA VAL A 11 -13.02 3.83 -2.03
C VAL A 11 -13.21 4.50 -0.66
N ALA A 12 -13.33 5.82 -0.63
CA ALA A 12 -13.59 6.55 0.61
C ALA A 12 -14.92 6.14 1.25
N ARG A 13 -15.97 5.96 0.43
CA ARG A 13 -17.26 5.49 0.92
C ARG A 13 -17.15 4.08 1.50
N ARG A 14 -16.43 3.21 0.82
CA ARG A 14 -16.18 1.85 1.31
C ARG A 14 -15.45 1.87 2.65
N ALA A 15 -14.49 2.78 2.81
CA ALA A 15 -13.77 2.93 4.08
C ALA A 15 -14.72 3.31 5.21
N ARG A 16 -15.62 4.25 4.97
CA ARG A 16 -16.61 4.65 5.98
C ARG A 16 -17.58 3.52 6.31
N ASP A 17 -18.06 2.82 5.28
CA ASP A 17 -19.10 1.80 5.45
C ASP A 17 -18.57 0.55 6.16
N TYR A 18 -17.29 0.22 5.95
CA TYR A 18 -16.72 -1.03 6.44
C TYR A 18 -15.74 -0.86 7.60
N ALA A 19 -15.51 0.36 8.06
CA ALA A 19 -14.49 0.64 9.08
C ALA A 19 -14.65 -0.24 10.33
N SER A 20 -15.88 -0.45 10.77
CA SER A 20 -16.16 -1.25 11.96
C SER A 20 -15.90 -2.75 11.77
N SER A 21 -15.75 -3.20 10.52
CA SER A 21 -15.47 -4.60 10.19
C SER A 21 -13.99 -4.84 9.87
N LEU A 22 -13.17 -3.80 9.86
CA LEU A 22 -11.76 -3.90 9.46
C LEU A 22 -10.86 -3.94 10.70
N ASP A 23 -10.83 -5.12 11.35
CA ASP A 23 -10.17 -5.30 12.62
C ASP A 23 -8.68 -5.63 12.50
N THR A 24 -8.21 -5.97 11.30
CA THR A 24 -6.83 -6.39 11.08
C THR A 24 -6.20 -5.61 9.93
N GLU A 25 -4.86 -5.61 9.88
CA GLU A 25 -4.14 -5.06 8.74
C GLU A 25 -4.51 -5.77 7.45
N GLU A 26 -4.61 -7.10 7.48
CA GLU A 26 -4.98 -7.88 6.29
C GLU A 26 -6.37 -7.51 5.77
N ALA A 27 -7.34 -7.34 6.66
CA ALA A 27 -8.68 -6.91 6.25
C ALA A 27 -8.63 -5.51 5.61
N THR A 28 -7.86 -4.60 6.18
CA THR A 28 -7.69 -3.26 5.63
C THR A 28 -7.02 -3.31 4.26
N LYS A 29 -5.98 -4.12 4.09
CA LYS A 29 -5.31 -4.26 2.80
C LYS A 29 -6.26 -4.78 1.72
N ASN A 30 -7.01 -5.84 2.04
CA ASN A 30 -7.90 -6.46 1.05
C ASN A 30 -9.08 -5.58 0.69
N ALA A 31 -9.66 -4.90 1.66
CA ALA A 31 -10.90 -4.13 1.44
C ALA A 31 -10.65 -2.69 0.96
N LEU A 32 -9.52 -2.08 1.31
CA LEU A 32 -9.26 -0.67 1.03
C LEU A 32 -8.00 -0.43 0.22
N VAL A 33 -6.87 -1.00 0.64
CA VAL A 33 -5.57 -0.67 0.03
C VAL A 33 -5.48 -1.24 -1.38
N MET A 34 -5.82 -2.51 -1.57
CA MET A 34 -5.81 -3.12 -2.90
C MET A 34 -6.79 -2.45 -3.87
N PRO A 35 -8.06 -2.18 -3.48
CA PRO A 35 -8.94 -1.40 -4.34
C PRO A 35 -8.41 -0.01 -4.65
N PHE A 36 -7.75 0.66 -3.71
CA PHE A 36 -7.16 1.96 -3.96
C PHE A 36 -6.06 1.87 -5.03
N ILE A 37 -5.14 0.90 -4.89
CA ILE A 37 -4.06 0.71 -5.86
C ILE A 37 -4.64 0.37 -7.23
N SER A 38 -5.64 -0.51 -7.29
CA SER A 38 -6.23 -0.99 -8.53
C SER A 38 -7.14 0.05 -9.17
N GLN A 39 -8.12 0.56 -8.43
CA GLN A 39 -9.20 1.37 -9.00
C GLN A 39 -8.85 2.85 -9.08
N VAL A 40 -8.14 3.37 -8.08
CA VAL A 40 -7.80 4.80 -8.04
C VAL A 40 -6.50 5.07 -8.78
N LEU A 41 -5.45 4.31 -8.46
CA LEU A 41 -4.13 4.50 -9.07
C LEU A 41 -3.98 3.81 -10.41
N GLY A 42 -4.80 2.79 -10.69
CA GLY A 42 -4.83 2.14 -12.00
C GLY A 42 -3.78 1.06 -12.22
N TYR A 43 -3.17 0.55 -11.17
CA TYR A 43 -2.19 -0.54 -11.29
C TYR A 43 -2.89 -1.89 -11.21
N ASP A 44 -2.31 -2.90 -11.87
CA ASP A 44 -2.85 -4.25 -11.83
C ASP A 44 -2.28 -5.00 -10.62
N VAL A 45 -3.12 -5.13 -9.57
CA VAL A 45 -2.71 -5.78 -8.33
C VAL A 45 -2.51 -7.30 -8.49
N PHE A 46 -2.96 -7.86 -9.60
CA PHE A 46 -2.78 -9.28 -9.88
C PHE A 46 -1.55 -9.57 -10.74
N ASP A 47 -0.88 -8.54 -11.23
CA ASP A 47 0.36 -8.68 -12.01
C ASP A 47 1.56 -8.52 -11.09
N PRO A 48 2.30 -9.61 -10.81
CA PRO A 48 3.44 -9.55 -9.88
C PRO A 48 4.62 -8.76 -10.42
N GLN A 49 4.62 -8.38 -11.69
CA GLN A 49 5.63 -7.48 -12.24
C GLN A 49 5.28 -6.02 -12.04
N GLU A 50 4.03 -5.73 -11.73
CA GLU A 50 3.53 -4.37 -11.55
C GLU A 50 3.34 -4.04 -10.07
N VAL A 51 2.73 -4.96 -9.31
CA VAL A 51 2.50 -4.79 -7.86
C VAL A 51 3.04 -6.02 -7.13
N VAL A 52 4.10 -5.82 -6.35
CA VAL A 52 4.74 -6.91 -5.60
C VAL A 52 4.26 -6.86 -4.16
N PRO A 53 3.47 -7.84 -3.71
CA PRO A 53 3.08 -7.92 -2.30
C PRO A 53 4.24 -8.44 -1.46
N GLU A 54 4.26 -8.08 -0.20
CA GLU A 54 5.27 -8.51 0.76
C GLU A 54 6.70 -8.29 0.23
N PHE A 55 6.94 -7.10 -0.28
CA PHE A 55 8.22 -6.76 -0.89
C PHE A 55 9.32 -6.73 0.14
N VAL A 56 10.40 -7.47 -0.10
CA VAL A 56 11.57 -7.50 0.77
C VAL A 56 12.60 -6.54 0.21
N ALA A 57 12.81 -5.45 0.94
CA ALA A 57 13.91 -4.54 0.67
C ALA A 57 15.11 -5.05 1.47
N ASP A 58 16.12 -5.59 0.77
CA ASP A 58 17.31 -6.10 1.43
C ASP A 58 18.25 -4.93 1.72
N LEU A 59 18.15 -4.41 2.94
CA LEU A 59 18.90 -3.22 3.35
C LEU A 59 20.03 -3.53 4.30
N GLY A 60 20.24 -4.80 4.61
CA GLY A 60 21.23 -5.20 5.58
C GLY A 60 20.89 -4.77 7.02
N LEU A 61 19.71 -4.20 7.27
CA LEU A 61 19.32 -3.72 8.59
C LEU A 61 18.55 -4.75 9.40
N LYS A 62 17.58 -5.41 8.77
CA LYS A 62 16.86 -6.53 9.39
C LYS A 62 16.44 -7.48 8.30
N LYS A 63 16.97 -8.70 8.35
CA LYS A 63 16.53 -9.74 7.43
C LYS A 63 15.06 -10.05 7.65
N GLY A 64 14.31 -10.09 6.56
CA GLY A 64 12.91 -10.50 6.59
C GLY A 64 11.92 -9.37 6.82
N GLU A 65 12.36 -8.11 6.94
CA GLU A 65 11.42 -7.00 6.97
C GLU A 65 10.76 -6.85 5.60
N LYS A 66 9.44 -6.74 5.61
CA LYS A 66 8.65 -6.67 4.39
C LYS A 66 7.84 -5.39 4.35
N ILE A 67 7.75 -4.83 3.16
CA ILE A 67 6.83 -3.73 2.85
C ILE A 67 5.58 -4.36 2.23
N ASP A 68 4.42 -3.88 2.58
CA ASP A 68 3.17 -4.51 2.15
C ASP A 68 3.06 -4.59 0.64
N TYR A 69 3.37 -3.51 -0.09
CA TYR A 69 3.37 -3.52 -1.55
C TYR A 69 4.47 -2.64 -2.11
N ALA A 70 5.11 -3.11 -3.16
CA ALA A 70 5.96 -2.29 -4.00
C ALA A 70 5.32 -2.18 -5.39
N ILE A 71 5.11 -0.95 -5.85
CA ILE A 71 4.61 -0.71 -7.20
C ILE A 71 5.82 -0.48 -8.09
N MET A 72 5.95 -1.34 -9.09
CA MET A 72 7.12 -1.41 -9.95
C MET A 72 6.86 -0.73 -11.28
N ARG A 73 7.90 -0.16 -11.84
CA ARG A 73 7.87 0.36 -13.20
C ARG A 73 9.21 0.08 -13.84
N GLU A 74 9.17 -0.64 -14.97
CA GLU A 74 10.38 -1.00 -15.73
C GLU A 74 11.43 -1.69 -14.85
N GLY A 75 10.97 -2.59 -13.97
CA GLY A 75 11.85 -3.35 -13.09
C GLY A 75 12.37 -2.59 -11.88
N LYS A 76 11.92 -1.35 -11.67
CA LYS A 76 12.36 -0.52 -10.56
C LYS A 76 11.20 -0.18 -9.64
N VAL A 77 11.50 -0.01 -8.36
CA VAL A 77 10.51 0.43 -7.37
C VAL A 77 10.14 1.88 -7.66
N ASN A 78 8.86 2.10 -7.90
CA ASN A 78 8.31 3.43 -8.14
C ASN A 78 7.60 3.99 -6.91
N ILE A 79 6.82 3.15 -6.24
CA ILE A 79 6.06 3.53 -5.03
C ILE A 79 6.14 2.39 -4.03
N LEU A 80 6.33 2.72 -2.76
CA LEU A 80 6.19 1.77 -1.65
C LEU A 80 4.91 2.10 -0.89
N VAL A 81 4.15 1.07 -0.55
CA VAL A 81 2.89 1.22 0.18
C VAL A 81 2.94 0.37 1.44
N GLU A 82 2.76 1.02 2.58
CA GLU A 82 2.67 0.35 3.87
C GLU A 82 1.30 0.62 4.47
N ALA A 83 0.57 -0.44 4.76
CA ALA A 83 -0.78 -0.35 5.29
C ALA A 83 -0.77 -0.49 6.82
N LYS A 84 -1.66 0.23 7.47
CA LYS A 84 -1.93 0.07 8.90
C LYS A 84 -3.42 -0.16 9.06
N LYS A 85 -3.80 -0.93 10.08
CA LYS A 85 -5.22 -1.22 10.29
C LYS A 85 -5.97 0.05 10.61
N VAL A 86 -7.26 0.07 10.28
CA VAL A 86 -8.14 1.19 10.59
C VAL A 86 -8.12 1.44 12.10
N GLY A 87 -7.95 2.70 12.50
CA GLY A 87 -7.87 3.09 13.90
C GLY A 87 -6.46 3.13 14.48
N SER A 88 -5.48 2.62 13.77
CA SER A 88 -4.08 2.74 14.20
C SER A 88 -3.57 4.15 13.96
N GLU A 89 -2.77 4.64 14.91
CA GLU A 89 -2.10 5.93 14.72
C GLU A 89 -0.92 5.76 13.77
N LEU A 90 -0.82 6.66 12.80
CA LEU A 90 0.36 6.73 11.93
C LEU A 90 1.41 7.59 12.61
N SER A 91 2.65 7.11 12.63
CA SER A 91 3.74 7.81 13.32
C SER A 91 4.87 8.17 12.36
N LEU A 92 5.71 9.13 12.80
CA LEU A 92 6.91 9.49 12.04
C LEU A 92 7.87 8.31 11.90
N ALA A 93 7.87 7.38 12.86
CA ALA A 93 8.69 6.19 12.78
C ALA A 93 8.31 5.32 11.58
N HIS A 94 7.01 5.18 11.31
CA HIS A 94 6.54 4.44 10.14
C HIS A 94 6.98 5.12 8.84
N ALA A 95 6.82 6.44 8.77
CA ALA A 95 7.23 7.19 7.58
C ALA A 95 8.74 7.12 7.36
N SER A 96 9.52 7.24 8.42
CA SER A 96 10.98 7.16 8.33
C SER A 96 11.44 5.80 7.83
N GLN A 97 10.79 4.73 8.25
CA GLN A 97 11.09 3.38 7.80
C GLN A 97 10.85 3.23 6.29
N LEU A 98 9.73 3.74 5.81
CA LEU A 98 9.40 3.72 4.37
C LEU A 98 10.41 4.50 3.55
N VAL A 99 10.82 5.67 4.01
CA VAL A 99 11.79 6.51 3.32
C VAL A 99 13.13 5.78 3.21
N ARG A 100 13.58 5.15 4.29
CA ARG A 100 14.83 4.36 4.26
C ARG A 100 14.76 3.22 3.26
N TYR A 101 13.66 2.47 3.28
CA TYR A 101 13.47 1.34 2.37
C TYR A 101 13.45 1.82 0.92
N PHE A 102 12.81 2.93 0.65
CA PHE A 102 12.74 3.47 -0.69
C PHE A 102 14.11 3.87 -1.22
N HIS A 103 14.91 4.56 -0.40
CA HIS A 103 16.25 4.99 -0.80
C HIS A 103 17.19 3.83 -1.11
N THR A 104 17.05 2.72 -0.40
CA THR A 104 17.93 1.57 -0.60
C THR A 104 17.41 0.60 -1.65
N SER A 105 16.14 0.72 -2.07
CA SER A 105 15.53 -0.13 -3.10
C SER A 105 15.73 0.40 -4.51
N GLU A 106 16.23 1.60 -4.63
CA GLU A 106 16.55 2.16 -5.95
C GLU A 106 17.77 1.43 -6.58
#